data_31230324af7a741a52fdff9a02e1ca07
#
_entry.id   31230324af7a741a52fdff9a02e1ca07
#
_cell.length_a   1.000
_cell.length_b   1.000
_cell.length_c   1.000
_cell.angle_alpha   90.00
_cell.angle_beta   90.00
_cell.angle_gamma   90.00
#
_symmetry.space_group_name_H-M   'P 1'
#
loop_
_entity.id
_entity.type
_entity.pdbx_description
1 polymer ?
#
loop_
_entity_poly.entity_id
_entity_poly.type
_entity_poly.pdbx_seq_one_letter_code
_entity_poly.pdbx_strand_id
1 'polypeptide(L)'
;MMAGTSSLFAQTALEGERSTIFDALQRSGLGKGEVVINQSAAIREMVGERMRGANVETTDSLTFLKVQGYRTQVFSGNNQRVSKDEAFRKEKEIKELFPEIPTYVTYNAPFWKLRVGDFRSHEEAYHMMRLLMGAFPKYGKEMYIVRE
;
A
#
# COMPACT_ATOMS: atom_id res chain seq x y z
N MET A 1 -44.52 19.63 47.57
CA MET A 1 -43.97 20.29 46.38
C MET A 1 -42.47 20.11 46.35
N MET A 2 -42.00 19.20 45.54
CA MET A 2 -40.56 18.97 45.36
C MET A 2 -40.26 19.22 43.88
N ALA A 3 -39.51 20.25 43.57
CA ALA A 3 -39.03 20.59 42.24
C ALA A 3 -37.79 19.75 41.95
N GLY A 4 -37.92 18.81 41.01
CA GLY A 4 -36.77 18.07 40.50
C GLY A 4 -36.00 18.88 39.47
N THR A 5 -34.80 19.27 39.80
CA THR A 5 -33.85 19.86 38.86
C THR A 5 -33.15 18.77 38.09
N SER A 6 -33.55 18.60 36.83
CA SER A 6 -32.84 17.75 35.88
C SER A 6 -31.55 18.45 35.43
N SER A 7 -30.41 17.99 35.91
CA SER A 7 -29.13 18.42 35.39
C SER A 7 -28.86 17.73 34.06
N LEU A 8 -28.93 18.50 32.97
CA LEU A 8 -28.39 18.12 31.68
C LEU A 8 -26.85 18.02 31.78
N PHE A 9 -26.32 16.83 31.82
CA PHE A 9 -24.91 16.61 31.50
C PHE A 9 -24.72 16.82 30.01
N ALA A 10 -24.28 17.98 29.64
CA ALA A 10 -23.72 18.20 28.31
C ALA A 10 -22.45 17.38 28.19
N GLN A 11 -22.53 16.28 27.42
CA GLN A 11 -21.35 15.60 26.92
C GLN A 11 -20.65 16.53 25.94
N THR A 12 -19.71 17.33 26.45
CA THR A 12 -18.68 17.93 25.62
C THR A 12 -17.86 16.81 25.03
N ALA A 13 -18.13 16.50 23.78
CA ALA A 13 -17.25 15.69 22.97
C ALA A 13 -15.87 16.36 23.01
N LEU A 14 -14.91 15.71 23.64
CA LEU A 14 -13.50 16.04 23.55
C LEU A 14 -13.08 15.83 22.10
N GLU A 15 -13.26 16.83 21.26
CA GLU A 15 -12.50 16.99 20.04
C GLU A 15 -11.04 17.11 20.47
N GLY A 16 -10.34 15.97 20.49
CA GLY A 16 -8.92 15.96 20.72
C GLY A 16 -8.28 16.85 19.67
N GLU A 17 -7.77 18.01 20.09
CA GLU A 17 -6.96 18.91 19.26
C GLU A 17 -5.88 18.06 18.60
N ARG A 18 -6.03 17.91 17.29
CA ARG A 18 -5.05 17.18 16.46
C ARG A 18 -3.83 18.05 16.34
N SER A 19 -2.88 17.89 17.25
CA SER A 19 -1.60 18.58 17.13
C SER A 19 -0.92 18.14 15.84
N THR A 20 -0.67 19.09 14.95
CA THR A 20 0.10 18.85 13.72
C THR A 20 1.59 18.74 14.07
N ILE A 21 2.38 18.21 13.12
CA ILE A 21 3.84 18.20 13.26
C ILE A 21 4.40 19.63 13.45
N PHE A 22 3.75 20.62 12.86
CA PHE A 22 4.12 22.03 13.01
C PHE A 22 3.91 22.52 14.45
N ASP A 23 2.82 22.15 15.08
CA ASP A 23 2.53 22.50 16.47
C ASP A 23 3.53 21.85 17.43
N ALA A 24 3.96 20.62 17.11
CA ALA A 24 4.99 19.92 17.88
C ALA A 24 6.37 20.59 17.75
N LEU A 25 6.74 21.06 16.55
CA LEU A 25 8.01 21.74 16.28
C LEU A 25 8.05 23.18 16.82
N GLN A 26 6.92 23.87 16.85
CA GLN A 26 6.79 25.25 17.35
C GLN A 26 6.60 25.33 18.87
N ARG A 27 6.52 24.21 19.58
CA ARG A 27 6.43 24.22 21.05
C ARG A 27 7.70 24.80 21.64
N SER A 28 7.61 25.99 22.16
CA SER A 28 8.67 26.62 22.97
C SER A 28 8.72 26.00 24.37
N GLY A 29 9.88 25.92 24.96
CA GLY A 29 10.09 25.44 26.33
C GLY A 29 11.37 26.00 26.93
N LEU A 30 11.46 26.02 28.26
CA LEU A 30 12.66 26.45 28.97
C LEU A 30 13.90 25.68 28.49
N GLY A 31 14.89 26.41 27.96
CA GLY A 31 16.13 25.84 27.42
C GLY A 31 16.04 25.32 25.98
N LYS A 32 14.94 25.55 25.28
CA LYS A 32 14.75 25.20 23.86
C LYS A 32 14.73 26.47 23.00
N GLY A 33 15.28 26.37 21.79
CA GLY A 33 15.20 27.46 20.82
C GLY A 33 13.76 27.62 20.30
N GLU A 34 13.42 28.82 19.84
CA GLU A 34 12.16 29.09 19.17
C GLU A 34 12.27 28.77 17.68
N VAL A 35 11.34 27.96 17.19
CA VAL A 35 11.25 27.59 15.76
C VAL A 35 10.02 28.26 15.17
N VAL A 36 10.20 29.14 14.20
CA VAL A 36 9.13 29.79 13.47
C VAL A 36 9.05 29.18 12.06
N ILE A 37 7.91 28.56 11.74
CA ILE A 37 7.67 27.94 10.44
C ILE A 37 6.73 28.83 9.64
N ASN A 38 7.29 29.49 8.61
CA ASN A 38 6.55 30.35 7.69
C ASN A 38 6.06 29.53 6.50
N GLN A 39 4.82 29.03 6.59
CA GLN A 39 4.17 28.31 5.50
C GLN A 39 2.74 28.80 5.30
N SER A 40 2.23 28.70 4.05
CA SER A 40 0.83 29.01 3.78
C SER A 40 -0.10 28.02 4.51
N ALA A 41 -1.28 28.48 4.90
CA ALA A 41 -2.28 27.65 5.57
C ALA A 41 -2.62 26.39 4.76
N ALA A 42 -2.73 26.48 3.44
CA ALA A 42 -3.01 25.35 2.55
C ALA A 42 -1.93 24.26 2.62
N ILE A 43 -0.65 24.64 2.67
CA ILE A 43 0.45 23.66 2.81
C ILE A 43 0.42 23.07 4.22
N ARG A 44 0.12 23.88 5.23
CA ARG A 44 0.04 23.45 6.63
C ARG A 44 -1.05 22.39 6.84
N GLU A 45 -2.19 22.54 6.17
CA GLU A 45 -3.27 21.55 6.18
C GLU A 45 -2.89 20.24 5.47
N MET A 46 -2.15 20.32 4.38
CA MET A 46 -1.71 19.13 3.64
C MET A 46 -0.61 18.33 4.33
N VAL A 47 0.28 19.00 5.06
CA VAL A 47 1.38 18.34 5.79
C VAL A 47 0.91 17.94 7.17
N GLY A 48 0.84 16.65 7.41
CA GLY A 48 0.43 16.08 8.70
C GLY A 48 -0.99 15.54 8.71
N GLU A 49 -1.78 15.73 7.65
CA GLU A 49 -2.94 14.87 7.46
C GLU A 49 -2.43 13.45 7.15
N ARG A 50 -2.63 12.56 8.10
CA ARG A 50 -2.53 11.14 7.78
C ARG A 50 -3.52 10.88 6.67
N MET A 51 -3.05 10.30 5.57
CA MET A 51 -3.91 9.86 4.48
C MET A 51 -5.02 8.97 5.06
N ARG A 52 -6.17 9.57 5.34
CA ARG A 52 -7.39 8.89 5.76
C ARG A 52 -8.18 8.64 4.49
N GLY A 53 -8.18 7.42 4.03
CA GLY A 53 -8.97 7.03 2.89
C GLY A 53 -9.20 5.54 2.89
N ALA A 54 -10.09 5.07 2.04
CA ALA A 54 -10.37 3.66 1.82
C ALA A 54 -9.12 2.84 1.41
N ASN A 55 -8.02 3.53 1.10
CA ASN A 55 -6.77 2.94 0.63
C ASN A 55 -5.70 2.79 1.73
N VAL A 56 -6.02 3.10 3.00
CA VAL A 56 -5.09 2.96 4.12
C VAL A 56 -5.54 1.81 5.00
N GLU A 57 -4.71 0.78 5.10
CA GLU A 57 -4.88 -0.31 6.06
C GLU A 57 -3.89 -0.13 7.20
N THR A 58 -4.41 -0.14 8.42
CA THR A 58 -3.59 -0.06 9.63
C THR A 58 -3.68 -1.38 10.38
N THR A 59 -2.55 -2.01 10.57
CA THR A 59 -2.36 -3.13 11.48
C THR A 59 -1.73 -2.60 12.77
N ASP A 60 -1.76 -3.33 13.88
CA ASP A 60 -1.33 -2.89 15.21
C ASP A 60 0.04 -2.19 15.26
N SER A 61 0.94 -2.49 14.32
CA SER A 61 2.29 -1.91 14.26
C SER A 61 2.65 -1.21 12.95
N LEU A 62 1.87 -1.41 11.87
CA LEU A 62 2.21 -0.89 10.54
C LEU A 62 0.99 -0.30 9.84
N THR A 63 1.20 0.81 9.16
CA THR A 63 0.20 1.45 8.30
C THR A 63 0.61 1.26 6.84
N PHE A 64 -0.25 0.61 6.07
CA PHE A 64 -0.04 0.35 4.64
C PHE A 64 -0.92 1.26 3.81
N LEU A 65 -0.34 1.84 2.77
CA LEU A 65 -1.08 2.56 1.75
C LEU A 65 -1.32 1.64 0.56
N LYS A 66 -2.59 1.34 0.29
CA LYS A 66 -2.97 0.64 -0.94
C LYS A 66 -2.94 1.62 -2.11
N VAL A 67 -2.02 1.41 -3.01
CA VAL A 67 -1.88 2.20 -4.24
C VAL A 67 -2.16 1.29 -5.42
N GLN A 68 -2.94 1.77 -6.38
CA GLN A 68 -3.10 1.07 -7.65
C GLN A 68 -1.75 0.99 -8.37
N GLY A 69 -1.41 -0.18 -8.85
CA GLY A 69 -0.15 -0.44 -9.53
C GLY A 69 -0.31 -1.42 -10.67
N TYR A 70 0.83 -1.87 -11.17
CA TYR A 70 0.90 -2.81 -12.28
C TYR A 70 1.79 -3.99 -11.90
N ARG A 71 1.41 -5.17 -12.33
CA ARG A 71 2.20 -6.41 -12.20
C ARG A 71 2.29 -7.12 -13.54
N THR A 72 3.37 -7.85 -13.77
CA THR A 72 3.48 -8.75 -14.91
C THR A 72 2.92 -10.11 -14.54
N GLN A 73 1.81 -10.54 -15.14
CA GLN A 73 1.31 -11.89 -15.00
C GLN A 73 2.06 -12.81 -15.95
N VAL A 74 2.73 -13.82 -15.38
CA VAL A 74 3.59 -14.75 -16.12
C VAL A 74 2.87 -16.06 -16.40
N PHE A 75 1.93 -16.44 -15.55
CA PHE A 75 1.22 -17.71 -15.67
C PHE A 75 -0.21 -17.59 -15.16
N SER A 76 -1.10 -18.34 -15.83
CA SER A 76 -2.48 -18.56 -15.37
C SER A 76 -2.94 -19.95 -15.82
N GLY A 77 -3.32 -20.80 -14.88
CA GLY A 77 -3.80 -22.15 -15.16
C GLY A 77 -4.97 -22.55 -14.29
N ASN A 78 -5.92 -23.30 -14.85
CA ASN A 78 -7.16 -23.70 -14.20
C ASN A 78 -7.16 -25.15 -13.66
N ASN A 79 -6.10 -25.90 -13.90
CA ASN A 79 -5.98 -27.25 -13.36
C ASN A 79 -5.43 -27.20 -11.92
N GLN A 80 -6.27 -27.51 -10.94
CA GLN A 80 -5.95 -27.33 -9.52
C GLN A 80 -4.65 -28.02 -9.06
N ARG A 81 -4.33 -29.22 -9.57
CA ARG A 81 -3.11 -29.93 -9.17
C ARG A 81 -1.90 -29.47 -9.97
N VAL A 82 -2.00 -29.58 -11.29
CA VAL A 82 -0.86 -29.32 -12.20
C VAL A 82 -0.48 -27.85 -12.21
N SER A 83 -1.48 -26.94 -12.23
CA SER A 83 -1.22 -25.49 -12.31
C SER A 83 -0.64 -24.92 -11.03
N LYS A 84 -0.95 -25.51 -9.87
CA LYS A 84 -0.30 -25.13 -8.61
C LYS A 84 1.20 -25.40 -8.67
N ASP A 85 1.57 -26.64 -8.96
CA ASP A 85 2.97 -27.06 -8.99
C ASP A 85 3.76 -26.33 -10.09
N GLU A 86 3.11 -26.06 -11.22
CA GLU A 86 3.69 -25.29 -12.31
C GLU A 86 3.92 -23.82 -11.91
N ALA A 87 2.97 -23.18 -11.24
CA ALA A 87 3.12 -21.81 -10.76
C ALA A 87 4.30 -21.67 -9.79
N PHE A 88 4.42 -22.56 -8.81
CA PHE A 88 5.54 -22.56 -7.87
C PHE A 88 6.88 -22.88 -8.51
N ARG A 89 6.93 -23.80 -9.49
CA ARG A 89 8.14 -24.08 -10.24
C ARG A 89 8.62 -22.85 -11.02
N LYS A 90 7.70 -22.19 -11.77
CA LYS A 90 8.01 -20.96 -12.51
C LYS A 90 8.44 -19.83 -11.58
N GLU A 91 7.79 -19.70 -10.41
CA GLU A 91 8.20 -18.74 -9.38
C GLU A 91 9.64 -18.96 -8.93
N LYS A 92 10.02 -20.21 -8.65
CA LYS A 92 11.37 -20.56 -8.23
C LYS A 92 12.40 -20.21 -9.30
N GLU A 93 12.15 -20.56 -10.56
CA GLU A 93 13.02 -20.24 -11.70
C GLU A 93 13.20 -18.70 -11.84
N ILE A 94 12.14 -17.93 -11.64
CA ILE A 94 12.21 -16.46 -11.71
C ILE A 94 13.01 -15.90 -10.54
N LYS A 95 12.80 -16.37 -9.32
CA LYS A 95 13.54 -15.94 -8.14
C LYS A 95 15.05 -16.26 -8.22
N GLU A 96 15.43 -17.31 -8.90
CA GLU A 96 16.84 -17.65 -9.11
C GLU A 96 17.56 -16.61 -9.98
N LEU A 97 16.89 -16.07 -11.00
CA LEU A 97 17.46 -15.06 -11.90
C LEU A 97 17.21 -13.60 -11.44
N PHE A 98 16.09 -13.37 -10.76
CA PHE A 98 15.65 -12.05 -10.32
C PHE A 98 15.26 -12.06 -8.83
N PRO A 99 16.21 -12.28 -7.90
CA PRO A 99 15.91 -12.42 -6.47
C PRO A 99 15.35 -11.14 -5.84
N GLU A 100 15.67 -9.98 -6.39
CA GLU A 100 15.23 -8.66 -5.89
C GLU A 100 13.76 -8.35 -6.23
N ILE A 101 13.14 -9.13 -7.13
CA ILE A 101 11.80 -8.84 -7.62
C ILE A 101 10.76 -9.68 -6.89
N PRO A 102 9.76 -9.06 -6.26
CA PRO A 102 8.71 -9.79 -5.58
C PRO A 102 7.88 -10.63 -6.55
N THR A 103 7.52 -11.82 -6.13
CA THR A 103 6.68 -12.76 -6.89
C THR A 103 5.51 -13.20 -6.04
N TYR A 104 4.36 -13.38 -6.67
CA TYR A 104 3.11 -13.71 -6.00
C TYR A 104 2.41 -14.87 -6.71
N VAL A 105 2.34 -16.02 -6.05
CA VAL A 105 1.50 -17.13 -6.48
C VAL A 105 0.17 -17.02 -5.74
N THR A 106 -0.91 -16.83 -6.47
CA THR A 106 -2.26 -16.66 -5.90
C THR A 106 -3.25 -17.62 -6.56
N TYR A 107 -4.22 -18.09 -5.75
CA TYR A 107 -5.34 -18.85 -6.25
C TYR A 107 -6.61 -17.99 -6.25
N ASN A 108 -7.09 -17.69 -7.43
CA ASN A 108 -8.40 -17.06 -7.63
C ASN A 108 -9.26 -18.04 -8.43
N ALA A 109 -10.12 -18.76 -7.74
CA ALA A 109 -10.90 -19.85 -8.30
C ALA A 109 -11.50 -19.50 -9.68
N PRO A 110 -11.32 -20.33 -10.69
CA PRO A 110 -10.62 -21.63 -10.71
C PRO A 110 -9.13 -21.56 -11.07
N PHE A 111 -8.52 -20.36 -11.12
CA PHE A 111 -7.17 -20.14 -11.68
C PHE A 111 -6.09 -19.99 -10.63
N TRP A 112 -4.97 -20.71 -10.81
CA TRP A 112 -3.69 -20.38 -10.22
C TRP A 112 -2.99 -19.34 -11.09
N LYS A 113 -2.48 -18.28 -10.47
CA LYS A 113 -1.83 -17.16 -11.16
C LYS A 113 -0.47 -16.90 -10.54
N LEU A 114 0.54 -16.64 -11.38
CA LEU A 114 1.84 -16.13 -10.96
C LEU A 114 2.00 -14.71 -11.49
N ARG A 115 2.24 -13.76 -10.59
CA ARG A 115 2.48 -12.36 -10.88
C ARG A 115 3.83 -11.93 -10.36
N VAL A 116 4.49 -11.04 -11.06
CA VAL A 116 5.85 -10.60 -10.80
C VAL A 116 5.92 -9.09 -10.76
N GLY A 117 6.59 -8.57 -9.73
CA GLY A 117 6.87 -7.15 -9.51
C GLY A 117 5.70 -6.36 -8.93
N ASP A 118 6.05 -5.20 -8.38
CA ASP A 118 5.13 -4.18 -7.92
C ASP A 118 5.56 -2.86 -8.58
N PHE A 119 4.91 -2.48 -9.67
CA PHE A 119 5.29 -1.32 -10.48
C PHE A 119 4.26 -0.21 -10.35
N ARG A 120 4.72 1.03 -10.35
CA ARG A 120 3.84 2.20 -10.29
C ARG A 120 3.33 2.61 -11.66
N SER A 121 4.09 2.32 -12.71
CA SER A 121 3.73 2.64 -14.08
C SER A 121 3.61 1.40 -14.97
N HIS A 122 2.84 1.54 -16.03
CA HIS A 122 2.72 0.49 -17.05
C HIS A 122 4.06 0.26 -17.79
N GLU A 123 4.84 1.32 -17.97
CA GLU A 123 6.14 1.29 -18.64
C GLU A 123 7.15 0.46 -17.87
N GLU A 124 7.20 0.62 -16.53
CA GLU A 124 8.06 -0.20 -15.66
C GLU A 124 7.68 -1.67 -15.74
N ALA A 125 6.39 -1.97 -15.65
CA ALA A 125 5.88 -3.34 -15.79
C ALA A 125 6.19 -3.94 -17.16
N TYR A 126 6.09 -3.12 -18.23
CA TYR A 126 6.43 -3.53 -19.58
C TYR A 126 7.93 -3.81 -19.76
N HIS A 127 8.78 -2.97 -19.19
CA HIS A 127 10.21 -3.19 -19.21
C HIS A 127 10.57 -4.52 -18.53
N MET A 128 10.01 -4.78 -17.35
CA MET A 128 10.20 -6.06 -16.66
C MET A 128 9.67 -7.25 -17.46
N MET A 129 8.49 -7.12 -18.06
CA MET A 129 7.93 -8.17 -18.90
C MET A 129 8.87 -8.51 -20.06
N ARG A 130 9.50 -7.51 -20.69
CA ARG A 130 10.49 -7.71 -21.75
C ARG A 130 11.73 -8.46 -21.26
N LEU A 131 12.24 -8.15 -20.07
CA LEU A 131 13.36 -8.88 -19.45
C LEU A 131 12.98 -10.32 -19.16
N LEU A 132 11.80 -10.56 -18.62
CA LEU A 132 11.30 -11.92 -18.36
C LEU A 132 11.09 -12.72 -19.65
N MET A 133 10.58 -12.11 -20.71
CA MET A 133 10.44 -12.75 -22.02
C MET A 133 11.80 -13.16 -22.61
N GLY A 134 12.83 -12.33 -22.43
CA GLY A 134 14.20 -12.65 -22.85
C GLY A 134 14.81 -13.81 -22.08
N ALA A 135 14.60 -13.85 -20.76
CA ALA A 135 15.09 -14.91 -19.89
C ALA A 135 14.29 -16.22 -20.03
N PHE A 136 12.98 -16.09 -20.22
CA PHE A 136 12.05 -17.24 -20.30
C PHE A 136 11.18 -17.20 -21.56
N PRO A 137 11.74 -17.43 -22.74
CA PRO A 137 10.99 -17.36 -24.01
C PRO A 137 9.82 -18.35 -24.07
N LYS A 138 9.89 -19.44 -23.31
CA LYS A 138 8.82 -20.44 -23.21
C LYS A 138 7.53 -19.88 -22.59
N TYR A 139 7.65 -18.87 -21.70
CA TYR A 139 6.53 -18.27 -20.99
C TYR A 139 6.04 -16.97 -21.65
N GLY A 140 6.81 -16.43 -22.59
CA GLY A 140 6.57 -15.11 -23.16
C GLY A 140 5.19 -14.91 -23.81
N LYS A 141 4.61 -15.97 -24.37
CA LYS A 141 3.29 -15.92 -25.02
C LYS A 141 2.13 -15.75 -24.03
N GLU A 142 2.34 -16.12 -22.76
CA GLU A 142 1.34 -16.07 -21.68
C GLU A 142 1.49 -14.81 -20.83
N MET A 143 2.56 -14.04 -21.05
CA MET A 143 2.85 -12.85 -20.23
C MET A 143 2.01 -11.64 -20.66
N TYR A 144 1.42 -10.97 -19.70
CA TYR A 144 0.75 -9.69 -19.91
C TYR A 144 0.74 -8.86 -18.63
N ILE A 145 0.49 -7.56 -18.77
CA ILE A 145 0.47 -6.63 -17.67
C ILE A 145 -0.94 -6.57 -17.10
N VAL A 146 -1.06 -6.67 -15.78
CA VAL A 146 -2.31 -6.50 -15.03
C VAL A 146 -2.23 -5.28 -14.14
N ARG A 147 -3.35 -4.58 -14.01
CA ARG A 147 -3.52 -3.50 -13.04
C ARG A 147 -4.17 -4.04 -11.79
N GLU A 148 -3.64 -3.65 -10.63
CA GLU A 148 -4.16 -4.07 -9.31
C GLU A 148 -4.31 -2.90 -8.35
#